data_cf104a7fd431c351768b9b2af757dc47
#
_entry.id   cf104a7fd431c351768b9b2af757dc47
#
_cell.length_a   1.000
_cell.length_b   1.000
_cell.length_c   1.000
_cell.angle_alpha   90.00
_cell.angle_beta   90.00
_cell.angle_gamma   90.00
#
_symmetry.space_group_name_H-M   'P 1'
#
loop_
_entity.id
_entity.type
_entity.pdbx_description
1 polymer ?
#
loop_
_entity_poly.entity_id
_entity_poly.type
_entity_poly.pdbx_seq_one_letter_code
_entity_poly.pdbx_strand_id
1 'polypeptide(L)'
;MSLRRGDLVTVAAKGPYTGKPRPALVVQSDRLSQLASVTVCPLNGELIAAAPLRVRIEPSRLNNLRQPSDVMVDKLSAVPRDAVSEAFGRLSAAELSLVDVGLRLLLEM
;
A
#
# COMPACT_ATOMS: atom_id res chain seq x y z
N MET A 1 5.06 14.83 10.04
CA MET A 1 5.58 13.73 9.21
C MET A 1 4.83 13.63 7.93
N SER A 2 5.55 13.61 6.84
CA SER A 2 4.91 13.51 5.54
C SER A 2 5.09 12.10 4.98
N LEU A 3 3.98 11.53 4.53
CA LEU A 3 3.99 10.26 3.82
C LEU A 3 4.39 10.52 2.38
N ARG A 4 5.08 9.56 1.78
CA ARG A 4 5.53 9.65 0.40
C ARG A 4 5.04 8.44 -0.37
N ARG A 5 4.79 8.64 -1.65
CA ARG A 5 4.41 7.56 -2.54
C ARG A 5 5.48 6.46 -2.49
N GLY A 6 5.04 5.23 -2.29
CA GLY A 6 5.95 4.09 -2.11
C GLY A 6 6.21 3.72 -0.67
N ASP A 7 5.77 4.53 0.28
CA ASP A 7 5.90 4.21 1.70
C ASP A 7 4.96 3.07 2.08
N LEU A 8 5.44 2.20 2.98
CA LEU A 8 4.62 1.16 3.61
C LEU A 8 4.21 1.64 4.99
N VAL A 9 2.93 1.56 5.26
CA VAL A 9 2.31 2.06 6.50
C VAL A 9 1.35 1.01 7.03
N THR A 10 0.87 1.22 8.26
CA THR A 10 -0.27 0.46 8.75
C THR A 10 -1.49 1.39 8.79
N VAL A 11 -2.66 0.81 8.53
CA VAL A 11 -3.92 1.54 8.55
C VAL A 11 -4.78 0.97 9.67
N ALA A 12 -5.26 1.83 10.56
CA ALA A 12 -6.09 1.43 11.67
C ALA A 12 -7.43 0.90 11.16
N ALA A 13 -7.87 -0.24 11.69
CA ALA A 13 -9.18 -0.79 11.37
C ALA A 13 -10.26 0.06 12.05
N LYS A 14 -11.41 0.18 11.41
CA LYS A 14 -12.55 0.90 11.94
C LYS A 14 -13.69 -0.07 12.27
N GLY A 15 -14.50 0.32 13.25
CA GLY A 15 -15.72 -0.40 13.58
C GLY A 15 -15.56 -1.32 14.78
N PRO A 16 -16.65 -2.01 15.15
CA PRO A 16 -16.68 -2.82 16.37
C PRO A 16 -15.76 -4.05 16.32
N TYR A 17 -15.38 -4.48 15.12
CA TYR A 17 -14.48 -5.61 14.93
C TYR A 17 -13.08 -5.12 14.59
N THR A 18 -12.59 -4.18 15.37
CA THR A 18 -11.27 -3.61 15.16
C THR A 18 -10.21 -4.68 15.38
N GLY A 19 -9.67 -5.17 14.30
CA GLY A 19 -8.51 -6.05 14.35
C GLY A 19 -7.23 -5.25 14.44
N LYS A 20 -6.12 -5.94 14.26
CA LYS A 20 -4.82 -5.29 14.18
C LYS A 20 -4.78 -4.34 12.99
N PRO A 21 -4.02 -3.24 13.09
CA PRO A 21 -3.76 -2.41 11.92
C PRO A 21 -3.20 -3.24 10.77
N ARG A 22 -3.60 -2.92 9.55
CA ARG A 22 -3.22 -3.69 8.37
C ARG A 22 -2.18 -2.94 7.57
N PRO A 23 -1.18 -3.65 7.04
CA PRO A 23 -0.17 -2.99 6.19
C PRO A 23 -0.78 -2.55 4.87
N ALA A 24 -0.28 -1.44 4.36
CA ALA A 24 -0.74 -0.87 3.11
C ALA A 24 0.38 -0.07 2.45
N LEU A 25 0.28 0.08 1.14
CA LEU A 25 1.22 0.85 0.34
C LEU A 25 0.59 2.20 -0.01
N VAL A 26 1.31 3.27 0.26
CA VAL A 26 0.88 4.62 -0.17
C VAL A 26 1.14 4.75 -1.66
N VAL A 27 0.06 4.98 -2.42
CA VAL A 27 0.16 5.18 -3.88
C VAL A 27 -0.24 6.58 -4.32
N GLN A 28 -0.69 7.40 -3.39
CA GLN A 28 -1.09 8.77 -3.68
C GLN A 28 0.10 9.61 -4.10
N SER A 29 -0.13 10.52 -5.04
CA SER A 29 0.88 11.48 -5.48
C SER A 29 1.38 12.31 -4.31
N ASP A 30 2.69 12.55 -4.27
CA ASP A 30 3.30 13.42 -3.25
C ASP A 30 2.82 14.85 -3.34
N ARG A 31 2.27 15.25 -4.49
CA ARG A 31 1.71 16.59 -4.71
C ARG A 31 0.42 16.82 -3.93
N LEU A 32 -0.20 15.75 -3.44
CA LEU A 32 -1.50 15.81 -2.77
C LEU A 32 -1.37 15.56 -1.27
N SER A 33 -0.24 15.92 -0.69
CA SER A 33 0.05 15.67 0.72
C SER A 33 -0.88 16.41 1.69
N GLN A 34 -1.64 17.39 1.21
CA GLN A 34 -2.53 18.19 2.06
C GLN A 34 -3.95 17.63 2.14
N LEU A 35 -4.26 16.59 1.38
CA LEU A 35 -5.60 16.01 1.45
C LEU A 35 -5.83 15.33 2.79
N ALA A 36 -7.07 15.35 3.26
CA ALA A 36 -7.46 14.69 4.50
C ALA A 36 -7.44 13.18 4.40
N SER A 37 -7.43 12.64 3.19
CA SER A 37 -7.36 11.19 2.96
C SER A 37 -6.07 10.83 2.23
N VAL A 38 -5.69 9.55 2.37
CA VAL A 38 -4.52 8.97 1.70
C VAL A 38 -5.00 7.78 0.89
N THR A 39 -4.62 7.75 -0.38
CA THR A 39 -4.94 6.61 -1.25
C THR A 39 -3.89 5.53 -1.10
N VAL A 40 -4.34 4.33 -0.77
CA VAL A 40 -3.46 3.20 -0.47
C VAL A 40 -3.93 1.93 -1.17
N CYS A 41 -3.01 0.98 -1.32
CA CYS A 41 -3.31 -0.39 -1.70
C CYS A 41 -2.97 -1.29 -0.51
N PRO A 42 -3.92 -2.07 0.01
CA PRO A 42 -3.62 -2.99 1.12
C PRO A 42 -2.65 -4.09 0.70
N LEU A 43 -1.93 -4.63 1.68
CA LEU A 43 -1.09 -5.81 1.48
C LEU A 43 -1.73 -7.02 2.14
N ASN A 44 -1.53 -8.20 1.55
CA ASN A 44 -2.05 -9.46 2.09
C ASN A 44 -0.97 -10.53 2.05
N GLY A 45 -0.82 -11.27 3.17
CA GLY A 45 0.10 -12.40 3.24
C GLY A 45 -0.44 -13.67 2.59
N GLU A 46 -1.73 -13.72 2.27
CA GLU A 46 -2.31 -14.81 1.49
C GLU A 46 -2.01 -14.57 0.02
N LEU A 47 -1.06 -15.33 -0.51
CA LEU A 47 -0.54 -15.08 -1.85
C LEU A 47 -1.44 -15.66 -2.92
N ILE A 48 -1.80 -14.84 -3.90
CA ILE A 48 -2.65 -15.23 -5.01
C ILE A 48 -1.93 -14.85 -6.31
N ALA A 49 -1.82 -15.81 -7.24
CA ALA A 49 -1.19 -15.53 -8.52
C ALA A 49 -2.17 -14.77 -9.42
N ALA A 50 -2.18 -13.47 -9.33
CA ALA A 50 -3.13 -12.62 -10.07
C ALA A 50 -2.46 -11.35 -10.62
N ALA A 51 -1.21 -11.46 -11.09
CA ALA A 51 -0.54 -10.34 -11.73
C ALA A 51 -1.32 -9.90 -12.97
N PRO A 52 -1.34 -8.59 -13.28
CA PRO A 52 -0.62 -7.50 -12.61
C PRO A 52 -1.39 -6.84 -11.45
N LEU A 53 -2.58 -7.32 -11.09
CA LEU A 53 -3.38 -6.71 -10.02
C LEU A 53 -2.92 -7.11 -8.62
N ARG A 54 -2.13 -8.16 -8.50
CA ARG A 54 -1.49 -8.56 -7.25
C ARG A 54 0.00 -8.57 -7.49
N VAL A 55 0.72 -7.71 -6.77
CA VAL A 55 2.16 -7.55 -6.95
C VAL A 55 2.88 -8.17 -5.76
N ARG A 56 3.65 -9.23 -6.01
CA ARG A 56 4.39 -9.94 -4.98
C ARG A 56 5.59 -9.14 -4.54
N ILE A 57 5.69 -8.92 -3.23
CA ILE A 57 6.82 -8.23 -2.61
C ILE A 57 7.51 -9.20 -1.67
N GLU A 58 8.81 -9.43 -1.88
CA GLU A 58 9.62 -10.26 -1.00
C GLU A 58 10.20 -9.40 0.13
N PRO A 59 10.35 -9.96 1.33
CA PRO A 59 10.96 -9.20 2.43
C PRO A 59 12.33 -8.66 2.08
N SER A 60 12.61 -7.44 2.50
CA SER A 60 13.89 -6.79 2.28
C SER A 60 14.18 -5.83 3.43
N ARG A 61 15.42 -5.34 3.51
CA ARG A 61 15.77 -4.31 4.48
C ARG A 61 15.02 -3.02 4.24
N LEU A 62 14.73 -2.73 2.99
CA LEU A 62 14.03 -1.51 2.61
C LEU A 62 12.57 -1.54 3.06
N ASN A 63 11.89 -2.66 2.87
CA ASN A 63 10.45 -2.73 3.15
C ASN A 63 10.10 -3.22 4.55
N ASN A 64 11.03 -3.85 5.26
CA ASN A 64 10.82 -4.36 6.62
C ASN A 64 9.65 -5.33 6.75
N LEU A 65 9.23 -5.97 5.67
CA LEU A 65 8.22 -7.01 5.72
C LEU A 65 8.81 -8.27 6.35
N ARG A 66 8.00 -9.00 7.09
CA ARG A 66 8.42 -10.25 7.75
C ARG A 66 8.16 -11.47 6.89
N GLN A 67 7.26 -11.36 5.92
CA GLN A 67 6.90 -12.46 5.04
C GLN A 67 6.53 -11.90 3.67
N PRO A 68 6.59 -12.73 2.62
CA PRO A 68 6.12 -12.30 1.30
C PRO A 68 4.68 -11.82 1.39
N SER A 69 4.38 -10.76 0.67
CA SER A 69 3.05 -10.15 0.69
C SER A 69 2.67 -9.70 -0.71
N ASP A 70 1.38 -9.72 -1.01
CA ASP A 70 0.87 -9.18 -2.26
C ASP A 70 0.30 -7.79 -2.04
N VAL A 71 0.71 -6.84 -2.85
CA VAL A 71 0.05 -5.54 -2.92
C VAL A 71 -1.24 -5.75 -3.71
N MET A 72 -2.37 -5.47 -3.08
CA MET A 72 -3.67 -5.69 -3.71
C MET A 72 -4.12 -4.43 -4.43
N VAL A 73 -3.67 -4.28 -5.68
CA VAL A 73 -3.98 -3.10 -6.49
C VAL A 73 -5.49 -2.98 -6.72
N ASP A 74 -6.17 -4.11 -6.89
CA ASP A 74 -7.61 -4.16 -7.12
C ASP A 74 -8.43 -3.72 -5.88
N LYS A 75 -7.77 -3.55 -4.74
CA LYS A 75 -8.42 -3.06 -3.51
C LYS A 75 -8.01 -1.64 -3.16
N LEU A 76 -7.59 -0.89 -4.16
CA LEU A 76 -7.26 0.53 -4.01
C LEU A 76 -8.38 1.26 -3.25
N SER A 77 -8.00 2.02 -2.23
CA SER A 77 -8.99 2.72 -1.41
C SER A 77 -8.39 3.97 -0.79
N ALA A 78 -9.26 4.90 -0.42
CA ALA A 78 -8.88 6.10 0.29
C ALA A 78 -9.21 5.91 1.78
N VAL A 79 -8.27 6.25 2.63
CA VAL A 79 -8.44 6.13 4.08
C VAL A 79 -8.16 7.48 4.74
N PRO A 80 -8.75 7.77 5.91
CA PRO A 80 -8.43 9.01 6.61
C PRO A 80 -6.94 9.08 6.95
N ARG A 81 -6.36 10.26 6.78
CA ARG A 81 -4.93 10.44 7.05
C ARG A 81 -4.59 10.12 8.51
N ASP A 82 -5.47 10.44 9.43
CA ASP A 82 -5.24 10.19 10.85
C ASP A 82 -5.32 8.70 11.23
N ALA A 83 -5.78 7.85 10.32
CA ALA A 83 -5.80 6.39 10.52
C ALA A 83 -4.50 5.73 10.04
N VAL A 84 -3.58 6.49 9.46
CA VAL A 84 -2.36 5.97 8.84
C VAL A 84 -1.17 6.21 9.76
N SER A 85 -0.37 5.17 9.98
CA SER A 85 0.84 5.25 10.80
C SER A 85 1.96 5.97 10.07
N GLU A 86 3.07 6.17 10.78
CA GLU A 86 4.32 6.52 10.13
C GLU A 86 4.77 5.36 9.24
N ALA A 87 5.57 5.66 8.24
CA ALA A 87 6.12 4.63 7.37
C ALA A 87 7.04 3.70 8.15
N PHE A 88 6.85 2.39 7.98
CA PHE A 88 7.76 1.41 8.56
C PHE A 88 8.76 0.86 7.55
N GLY A 89 8.58 1.18 6.28
CA GLY A 89 9.44 0.76 5.19
C GLY A 89 8.94 1.37 3.90
N ARG A 90 9.52 0.94 2.79
CA ARG A 90 9.10 1.41 1.48
C ARG A 90 9.42 0.40 0.40
N LEU A 91 8.77 0.50 -0.74
CA LEU A 91 9.09 -0.31 -1.90
C LEU A 91 10.28 0.27 -2.65
N SER A 92 11.00 -0.61 -3.35
CA SER A 92 12.01 -0.16 -4.29
C SER A 92 11.34 0.46 -5.52
N ALA A 93 12.13 1.19 -6.31
CA ALA A 93 11.62 1.79 -7.54
C ALA A 93 11.10 0.71 -8.50
N ALA A 94 11.78 -0.44 -8.59
CA ALA A 94 11.36 -1.53 -9.46
C ALA A 94 10.02 -2.13 -9.00
N GLU A 95 9.86 -2.32 -7.69
CA GLU A 95 8.61 -2.84 -7.14
C GLU A 95 7.46 -1.86 -7.37
N LEU A 96 7.72 -0.58 -7.15
CA LEU A 96 6.70 0.45 -7.36
C LEU A 96 6.28 0.54 -8.84
N SER A 97 7.22 0.32 -9.76
CA SER A 97 6.90 0.28 -11.19
C SER A 97 5.93 -0.84 -11.53
N LEU A 98 6.06 -1.99 -10.88
CA LEU A 98 5.11 -3.09 -11.08
C LEU A 98 3.71 -2.71 -10.56
N VAL A 99 3.64 -2.01 -9.45
CA VAL A 99 2.37 -1.49 -8.93
C VAL A 99 1.76 -0.51 -9.93
N ASP A 100 2.57 0.35 -10.54
CA ASP A 100 2.11 1.31 -11.54
C ASP A 100 1.47 0.61 -12.74
N VAL A 101 2.03 -0.50 -13.19
CA VAL A 101 1.44 -1.29 -14.28
C VAL A 101 0.04 -1.76 -13.90
N GLY A 102 -0.10 -2.29 -12.67
CA GLY A 102 -1.41 -2.72 -12.18
C GLY A 102 -2.41 -1.57 -12.07
N LEU A 103 -1.96 -0.41 -11.58
CA LEU A 103 -2.83 0.76 -11.46
C LEU A 103 -3.29 1.28 -12.81
N ARG A 104 -2.41 1.30 -13.81
CA ARG A 104 -2.79 1.72 -15.16
C ARG A 104 -3.85 0.79 -15.74
N LEU A 105 -3.70 -0.50 -15.51
CA LEU A 105 -4.70 -1.47 -15.97
C LEU A 105 -6.03 -1.27 -15.25
N LEU A 106 -5.99 -1.15 -13.92
CA LEU A 106 -7.20 -1.00 -13.11
C LEU A 106 -7.98 0.26 -13.48
N LEU A 107 -7.27 1.36 -13.70
CA LEU A 107 -7.87 2.67 -13.93
C LEU A 107 -7.97 3.03 -15.41
N GLU A 108 -7.51 2.17 -16.30
CA GLU A 108 -7.53 2.37 -17.74
C GLU A 108 -6.80 3.65 -18.18
N MET A 109 -5.60 3.82 -17.67
CA MET A 109 -4.81 5.01 -17.92
C MET A 109 -3.71 4.79 -18.94
#